data_96c36d59bd19ee211895e8caa3fa5860
#
_entry.id   96c36d59bd19ee211895e8caa3fa5860
#
_cell.length_a   1.000
_cell.length_b   1.000
_cell.length_c   1.000
_cell.angle_alpha   90.00
_cell.angle_beta   90.00
_cell.angle_gamma   90.00
#
_symmetry.space_group_name_H-M   'P 1'
#
loop_
_entity.id
_entity.type
_entity.pdbx_description
1 polymer ?
#
loop_
_entity_poly.entity_id
_entity_poly.type
_entity_poly.pdbx_seq_one_letter_code
_entity_poly.pdbx_strand_id
1 'polypeptide(L)'
;MKKIYINPGHSDKDPGAVGYEIERELNVITAEHMRAYLAENYRVELMVTHGSNNSPYEVAEEANAFGADLFVSIHNNAGGGDGYEALVSSEEQAALGKIFETHVKAAGQNSRGVKLRPGLIVLRDTKMPAVLNEGAFVDNKKDIADWNDDTELKKLGIAYAKAAAEYLKLEKKQAEVSVTLPVLAYGHKGEAVKALQILLNGYGHKVGTTGNFGSGTREVLQKAQEAAGIPMTGKADEATWKALLGIRGEGEDP
;
A
#
# COMPACT_ATOMS: atom_id res chain seq x y z
N MET A 1 0.17 10.24 -12.47
CA MET A 1 0.40 9.24 -11.39
C MET A 1 1.80 8.69 -11.58
N LYS A 2 2.57 8.48 -10.51
CA LYS A 2 3.90 7.87 -10.59
C LYS A 2 3.79 6.38 -10.88
N LYS A 3 4.80 5.83 -11.58
CA LYS A 3 4.86 4.44 -12.01
C LYS A 3 6.09 3.74 -11.43
N ILE A 4 5.91 2.56 -10.83
CA ILE A 4 7.01 1.74 -10.32
C ILE A 4 6.97 0.38 -11.01
N TYR A 5 8.11 -0.03 -11.54
CA TYR A 5 8.33 -1.37 -12.04
C TYR A 5 9.08 -2.19 -10.99
N ILE A 6 8.49 -3.29 -10.55
CA ILE A 6 9.04 -4.21 -9.55
C ILE A 6 9.46 -5.49 -10.24
N ASN A 7 10.72 -5.85 -10.14
CA ASN A 7 11.28 -7.05 -10.73
C ASN A 7 11.76 -8.01 -9.62
N PRO A 8 11.01 -9.06 -9.28
CA PRO A 8 11.57 -10.19 -8.55
C PRO A 8 12.58 -10.86 -9.47
N GLY A 9 13.84 -10.86 -9.06
CA GLY A 9 14.94 -11.45 -9.83
C GLY A 9 14.73 -12.92 -10.12
N HIS A 10 15.36 -13.38 -11.19
CA HIS A 10 15.28 -14.77 -11.69
C HIS A 10 13.93 -15.15 -12.32
N SER A 11 13.71 -16.44 -12.63
CA SER A 11 12.51 -16.90 -13.36
C SER A 11 12.18 -18.35 -12.99
N ASP A 12 11.07 -18.87 -13.54
CA ASP A 12 10.68 -20.27 -13.33
C ASP A 12 11.73 -21.29 -13.82
N LYS A 13 12.63 -20.87 -14.72
CA LYS A 13 13.73 -21.70 -15.25
C LYS A 13 15.08 -21.36 -14.67
N ASP A 14 15.18 -20.28 -13.90
CA ASP A 14 16.41 -19.82 -13.25
C ASP A 14 16.11 -19.57 -11.77
N PRO A 15 16.47 -20.49 -10.87
CA PRO A 15 16.20 -20.35 -9.45
C PRO A 15 17.08 -19.28 -8.77
N GLY A 16 18.08 -18.75 -9.46
CA GLY A 16 19.11 -17.91 -8.83
C GLY A 16 20.03 -18.70 -7.93
N ALA A 17 20.53 -18.08 -6.90
CA ALA A 17 21.34 -18.75 -5.89
C ALA A 17 20.51 -19.77 -5.09
N VAL A 18 21.13 -20.92 -4.82
CA VAL A 18 20.54 -22.01 -4.03
C VAL A 18 21.46 -22.29 -2.85
N GLY A 19 20.95 -22.07 -1.66
CA GLY A 19 21.66 -22.30 -0.39
C GLY A 19 20.77 -23.01 0.61
N TYR A 20 20.54 -22.41 1.77
CA TYR A 20 19.51 -22.87 2.73
C TYR A 20 18.11 -22.55 2.23
N GLU A 21 18.01 -21.52 1.39
CA GLU A 21 16.78 -21.12 0.70
C GLU A 21 17.05 -20.96 -0.81
N ILE A 22 15.99 -20.84 -1.61
CA ILE A 22 16.06 -20.57 -3.04
C ILE A 22 15.79 -19.07 -3.27
N GLU A 23 16.75 -18.37 -3.84
CA GLU A 23 16.70 -16.92 -4.03
C GLU A 23 15.40 -16.45 -4.69
N ARG A 24 15.01 -17.09 -5.82
CA ARG A 24 13.80 -16.71 -6.55
C ARG A 24 12.53 -16.76 -5.70
N GLU A 25 12.39 -17.77 -4.84
CA GLU A 25 11.19 -17.93 -4.00
C GLU A 25 11.06 -16.76 -3.02
N LEU A 26 12.15 -16.38 -2.38
CA LEU A 26 12.19 -15.23 -1.48
C LEU A 26 11.94 -13.91 -2.23
N ASN A 27 12.50 -13.76 -3.42
CA ASN A 27 12.34 -12.57 -4.25
C ASN A 27 10.87 -12.33 -4.61
N VAL A 28 10.14 -13.38 -5.01
CA VAL A 28 8.73 -13.29 -5.40
C VAL A 28 7.85 -12.91 -4.22
N ILE A 29 8.06 -13.53 -3.04
CA ILE A 29 7.31 -13.23 -1.84
C ILE A 29 7.55 -11.78 -1.40
N THR A 30 8.80 -11.34 -1.38
CA THR A 30 9.18 -9.97 -1.00
C THR A 30 8.60 -8.94 -1.97
N ALA A 31 8.64 -9.23 -3.29
CA ALA A 31 8.07 -8.34 -4.31
C ALA A 31 6.54 -8.20 -4.17
N GLU A 32 5.84 -9.28 -3.85
CA GLU A 32 4.39 -9.24 -3.65
C GLU A 32 4.02 -8.42 -2.40
N HIS A 33 4.77 -8.56 -1.31
CA HIS A 33 4.58 -7.71 -0.13
C HIS A 33 4.87 -6.22 -0.41
N MET A 34 5.91 -5.92 -1.19
CA MET A 34 6.18 -4.56 -1.65
C MET A 34 5.02 -4.01 -2.47
N ARG A 35 4.57 -4.77 -3.47
CA ARG A 35 3.45 -4.41 -4.35
C ARG A 35 2.17 -4.15 -3.55
N ALA A 36 1.81 -5.09 -2.68
CA ALA A 36 0.58 -5.01 -1.87
C ALA A 36 0.59 -3.77 -0.99
N TYR A 37 1.70 -3.49 -0.29
CA TYR A 37 1.81 -2.31 0.57
C TYR A 37 1.72 -0.99 -0.22
N LEU A 38 2.38 -0.91 -1.38
CA LEU A 38 2.28 0.27 -2.25
C LEU A 38 0.85 0.47 -2.76
N ALA A 39 0.22 -0.61 -3.25
CA ALA A 39 -1.14 -0.56 -3.78
C ALA A 39 -2.17 -0.15 -2.72
N GLU A 40 -1.99 -0.58 -1.47
CA GLU A 40 -2.88 -0.23 -0.37
C GLU A 40 -2.74 1.23 0.07
N ASN A 41 -1.50 1.73 0.18
CA ASN A 41 -1.21 2.96 0.90
C ASN A 41 -0.96 4.19 0.02
N TYR A 42 -0.66 4.01 -1.28
CA TYR A 42 -0.24 5.11 -2.15
C TYR A 42 -0.97 5.16 -3.48
N ARG A 43 -1.08 6.38 -4.06
CA ARG A 43 -1.55 6.61 -5.43
C ARG A 43 -0.38 6.37 -6.38
N VAL A 44 -0.28 5.15 -6.89
CA VAL A 44 0.83 4.71 -7.75
C VAL A 44 0.33 3.64 -8.74
N GLU A 45 0.88 3.63 -9.94
CA GLU A 45 0.69 2.57 -10.92
C GLU A 45 1.86 1.58 -10.81
N LEU A 46 1.57 0.30 -10.72
CA LEU A 46 2.53 -0.76 -10.46
C LEU A 46 2.53 -1.78 -11.60
N MET A 47 3.72 -2.16 -12.03
CA MET A 47 3.93 -3.35 -12.84
C MET A 47 4.90 -4.27 -12.12
N VAL A 48 4.60 -5.56 -12.12
CA VAL A 48 5.46 -6.60 -11.55
C VAL A 48 5.71 -7.65 -12.63
N THR A 49 6.97 -7.99 -12.85
CA THR A 49 7.32 -9.11 -13.71
C THR A 49 7.01 -10.42 -12.97
N HIS A 50 6.07 -11.20 -13.46
CA HIS A 50 5.76 -12.49 -12.86
C HIS A 50 6.29 -13.63 -13.74
N GLY A 51 7.13 -14.50 -13.14
CA GLY A 51 7.45 -15.83 -13.66
C GLY A 51 7.90 -15.92 -15.12
N SER A 52 8.09 -14.77 -15.75
CA SER A 52 8.49 -14.69 -17.15
C SER A 52 9.93 -15.19 -17.28
N ASN A 53 10.17 -16.00 -18.31
CA ASN A 53 11.54 -16.39 -18.68
C ASN A 53 12.28 -15.21 -19.34
N ASN A 54 11.95 -13.99 -19.02
CA ASN A 54 12.51 -12.80 -19.62
C ASN A 54 13.98 -12.68 -19.24
N SER A 55 14.81 -12.46 -20.23
CA SER A 55 16.20 -12.10 -20.01
C SER A 55 16.29 -10.72 -19.32
N PRO A 56 17.43 -10.39 -18.67
CA PRO A 56 17.61 -9.05 -18.10
C PRO A 56 17.42 -7.90 -19.10
N TYR A 57 17.66 -8.14 -20.40
CA TYR A 57 17.40 -7.16 -21.46
C TYR A 57 15.90 -6.94 -21.68
N GLU A 58 15.11 -8.03 -21.76
CA GLU A 58 13.66 -7.94 -21.93
C GLU A 58 13.00 -7.28 -20.73
N VAL A 59 13.47 -7.55 -19.51
CA VAL A 59 13.01 -6.87 -18.28
C VAL A 59 13.27 -5.36 -18.35
N ALA A 60 14.46 -4.95 -18.79
CA ALA A 60 14.78 -3.52 -18.94
C ALA A 60 13.93 -2.86 -20.04
N GLU A 61 13.71 -3.55 -21.17
CA GLU A 61 12.85 -3.06 -22.26
C GLU A 61 11.40 -2.92 -21.80
N GLU A 62 10.86 -3.87 -21.07
CA GLU A 62 9.50 -3.84 -20.54
C GLU A 62 9.32 -2.69 -19.55
N ALA A 63 10.26 -2.49 -18.62
CA ALA A 63 10.25 -1.36 -17.69
C ALA A 63 10.30 0.00 -18.43
N ASN A 64 11.12 0.09 -19.49
CA ASN A 64 11.22 1.26 -20.35
C ASN A 64 9.93 1.51 -21.14
N ALA A 65 9.29 0.46 -21.67
CA ALA A 65 8.02 0.55 -22.39
C ALA A 65 6.85 0.92 -21.47
N PHE A 66 6.85 0.42 -20.24
CA PHE A 66 5.88 0.83 -19.20
C PHE A 66 6.01 2.31 -18.84
N GLY A 67 7.18 2.90 -19.05
CA GLY A 67 7.47 4.28 -18.69
C GLY A 67 7.55 4.47 -17.18
N ALA A 68 8.22 3.55 -16.48
CA ALA A 68 8.38 3.63 -15.03
C ALA A 68 9.15 4.90 -14.61
N ASP A 69 8.78 5.47 -13.46
CA ASP A 69 9.54 6.54 -12.78
C ASP A 69 10.63 5.97 -11.87
N LEU A 70 10.50 4.69 -11.48
CA LEU A 70 11.47 3.95 -10.68
C LEU A 70 11.43 2.47 -11.04
N PHE A 71 12.61 1.88 -11.18
CA PHE A 71 12.80 0.43 -11.32
C PHE A 71 13.39 -0.13 -10.02
N VAL A 72 12.75 -1.17 -9.47
CA VAL A 72 13.21 -1.85 -8.26
C VAL A 72 13.36 -3.33 -8.53
N SER A 73 14.58 -3.82 -8.55
CA SER A 73 14.90 -5.25 -8.62
C SER A 73 15.11 -5.80 -7.21
N ILE A 74 14.60 -7.02 -6.98
CA ILE A 74 14.63 -7.69 -5.69
C ILE A 74 15.36 -9.02 -5.87
N HIS A 75 16.43 -9.19 -5.13
CA HIS A 75 17.35 -10.32 -5.14
C HIS A 75 17.73 -10.74 -3.73
N ASN A 76 18.35 -11.89 -3.61
CA ASN A 76 19.08 -12.35 -2.43
C ASN A 76 20.45 -12.87 -2.87
N ASN A 77 21.45 -12.57 -2.08
CA ASN A 77 22.86 -12.77 -2.39
C ASN A 77 23.32 -14.21 -2.09
N ALA A 78 24.54 -14.52 -2.54
CA ALA A 78 25.30 -15.70 -2.15
C ALA A 78 26.81 -15.38 -2.11
N GLY A 79 27.59 -16.25 -1.48
CA GLY A 79 29.05 -16.07 -1.32
C GLY A 79 29.46 -15.93 0.13
N GLY A 80 28.66 -16.41 1.08
CA GLY A 80 28.95 -16.48 2.51
C GLY A 80 29.00 -15.13 3.22
N GLY A 81 28.43 -14.07 2.62
CA GLY A 81 28.29 -12.76 3.25
C GLY A 81 27.20 -12.73 4.31
N ASP A 82 26.95 -11.56 4.90
CA ASP A 82 25.94 -11.30 5.93
C ASP A 82 25.40 -9.88 5.74
N GLY A 83 24.08 -9.76 5.50
CA GLY A 83 23.38 -8.49 5.44
C GLY A 83 23.09 -7.95 4.04
N TYR A 84 22.30 -6.89 4.01
CA TYR A 84 21.77 -6.22 2.85
C TYR A 84 22.81 -5.44 2.03
N GLU A 85 22.67 -5.45 0.71
CA GLU A 85 23.39 -4.55 -0.22
C GLU A 85 22.39 -3.86 -1.17
N ALA A 86 22.57 -2.55 -1.39
CA ALA A 86 21.91 -1.85 -2.49
C ALA A 86 22.87 -1.69 -3.66
N LEU A 87 22.49 -2.13 -4.85
CA LEU A 87 23.29 -2.03 -6.07
C LEU A 87 22.69 -0.96 -6.98
N VAL A 88 23.55 -0.06 -7.48
CA VAL A 88 23.17 1.02 -8.41
C VAL A 88 24.18 1.11 -9.56
N SER A 89 23.77 1.69 -10.70
CA SER A 89 24.65 1.76 -11.88
C SER A 89 25.66 2.91 -11.85
N SER A 90 25.40 3.97 -11.08
CA SER A 90 26.27 5.15 -11.05
C SER A 90 26.28 5.85 -9.68
N GLU A 91 27.24 6.73 -9.46
CA GLU A 91 27.33 7.55 -8.23
C GLU A 91 26.11 8.49 -8.08
N GLU A 92 25.54 8.98 -9.18
CA GLU A 92 24.35 9.84 -9.15
C GLU A 92 23.14 9.09 -8.55
N GLN A 93 23.12 7.76 -8.69
CA GLN A 93 22.05 6.93 -8.15
C GLN A 93 22.35 6.43 -6.72
N ALA A 94 23.52 6.74 -6.16
CA ALA A 94 23.89 6.29 -4.81
C ALA A 94 22.91 6.82 -3.73
N ALA A 95 22.35 8.01 -3.92
CA ALA A 95 21.34 8.57 -3.02
C ALA A 95 20.06 7.71 -2.97
N LEU A 96 19.63 7.15 -4.12
CA LEU A 96 18.52 6.20 -4.19
C LEU A 96 18.83 4.95 -3.37
N GLY A 97 20.00 4.31 -3.61
CA GLY A 97 20.43 3.15 -2.85
C GLY A 97 20.49 3.42 -1.33
N LYS A 98 20.90 4.64 -0.93
CA LYS A 98 20.97 5.04 0.48
C LYS A 98 19.61 5.16 1.16
N ILE A 99 18.58 5.59 0.44
CA ILE A 99 17.21 5.61 0.95
C ILE A 99 16.74 4.17 1.21
N PHE A 100 16.95 3.24 0.26
CA PHE A 100 16.62 1.84 0.45
C PHE A 100 17.36 1.23 1.63
N GLU A 101 18.67 1.43 1.73
CA GLU A 101 19.49 0.99 2.87
C GLU A 101 18.91 1.48 4.22
N THR A 102 18.50 2.74 4.28
CA THR A 102 17.97 3.34 5.51
C THR A 102 16.69 2.62 5.97
N HIS A 103 15.77 2.35 5.05
CA HIS A 103 14.53 1.65 5.37
C HIS A 103 14.75 0.18 5.73
N VAL A 104 15.67 -0.49 5.05
CA VAL A 104 16.03 -1.89 5.35
C VAL A 104 16.68 -2.03 6.73
N LYS A 105 17.58 -1.11 7.08
CA LYS A 105 18.16 -1.06 8.45
C LYS A 105 17.08 -0.80 9.50
N ALA A 106 16.11 0.05 9.21
CA ALA A 106 14.98 0.30 10.11
C ALA A 106 14.06 -0.93 10.27
N ALA A 107 14.04 -1.85 9.29
CA ALA A 107 13.33 -3.12 9.38
C ALA A 107 14.10 -4.18 10.19
N GLY A 108 15.36 -3.93 10.53
CA GLY A 108 16.18 -4.79 11.39
C GLY A 108 17.34 -5.51 10.69
N GLN A 109 17.45 -5.42 9.34
CA GLN A 109 18.58 -6.05 8.63
C GLN A 109 19.85 -5.19 8.75
N ASN A 110 20.97 -5.84 8.99
CA ASN A 110 22.30 -5.19 8.90
C ASN A 110 22.63 -4.87 7.45
N SER A 111 23.52 -3.90 7.21
CA SER A 111 23.82 -3.43 5.87
C SER A 111 25.32 -3.44 5.56
N ARG A 112 25.63 -3.83 4.35
CA ARG A 112 26.94 -3.76 3.71
C ARG A 112 27.09 -2.53 2.81
N GLY A 113 26.06 -1.68 2.79
CA GLY A 113 26.06 -0.39 2.10
C GLY A 113 25.62 -0.44 0.63
N VAL A 114 25.81 0.70 -0.03
CA VAL A 114 25.52 0.87 -1.46
C VAL A 114 26.77 0.49 -2.26
N LYS A 115 26.57 -0.27 -3.36
CA LYS A 115 27.64 -0.72 -4.26
C LYS A 115 27.39 -0.28 -5.69
N LEU A 116 28.43 0.14 -6.37
CA LEU A 116 28.34 0.43 -7.81
C LEU A 116 28.45 -0.85 -8.62
N ARG A 117 27.50 -1.05 -9.53
CA ARG A 117 27.43 -2.19 -10.43
C ARG A 117 26.98 -1.73 -11.86
N PRO A 118 27.81 -0.94 -12.55
CA PRO A 118 27.46 -0.38 -13.87
C PRO A 118 27.30 -1.45 -14.96
N GLY A 119 27.77 -2.65 -14.73
CA GLY A 119 27.66 -3.77 -15.67
C GLY A 119 26.35 -4.56 -15.58
N LEU A 120 25.53 -4.35 -14.54
CA LEU A 120 24.24 -5.06 -14.43
C LEU A 120 23.23 -4.49 -15.43
N ILE A 121 22.76 -5.36 -16.33
CA ILE A 121 21.90 -5.01 -17.46
C ILE A 121 20.66 -4.26 -16.99
N VAL A 122 19.95 -4.80 -16.00
CA VAL A 122 18.70 -4.20 -15.48
C VAL A 122 18.91 -2.83 -14.81
N LEU A 123 20.13 -2.48 -14.41
CA LEU A 123 20.46 -1.17 -13.87
C LEU A 123 21.03 -0.22 -14.94
N ARG A 124 21.72 -0.77 -15.95
CA ARG A 124 22.38 -0.01 -17.02
C ARG A 124 21.43 0.39 -18.13
N ASP A 125 20.54 -0.53 -18.53
CA ASP A 125 19.72 -0.39 -19.74
C ASP A 125 18.31 0.15 -19.45
N THR A 126 17.95 0.32 -18.17
CA THR A 126 16.76 1.05 -17.73
C THR A 126 16.97 2.56 -17.84
N LYS A 127 15.94 3.28 -18.34
CA LYS A 127 16.00 4.74 -18.59
C LYS A 127 15.61 5.60 -17.40
N MET A 128 15.05 4.98 -16.37
CA MET A 128 14.66 5.62 -15.13
C MET A 128 15.68 5.30 -14.02
N PRO A 129 15.64 6.00 -12.87
CA PRO A 129 16.39 5.58 -11.68
C PRO A 129 16.11 4.13 -11.32
N ALA A 130 17.17 3.37 -11.04
CA ALA A 130 17.11 1.93 -10.83
C ALA A 130 17.94 1.50 -9.62
N VAL A 131 17.41 0.58 -8.83
CA VAL A 131 18.10 -0.05 -7.69
C VAL A 131 17.86 -1.56 -7.71
N LEU A 132 18.90 -2.34 -7.45
CA LEU A 132 18.79 -3.77 -7.20
C LEU A 132 19.12 -4.00 -5.72
N ASN A 133 18.26 -4.71 -5.03
CA ASN A 133 18.32 -4.96 -3.61
C ASN A 133 18.68 -6.41 -3.36
N GLU A 134 19.82 -6.65 -2.73
CA GLU A 134 20.23 -7.95 -2.21
C GLU A 134 19.82 -8.05 -0.75
N GLY A 135 18.69 -8.75 -0.47
CA GLY A 135 18.03 -8.72 0.83
C GLY A 135 18.82 -9.40 1.95
N ALA A 136 19.30 -10.61 1.68
CA ALA A 136 20.07 -11.44 2.59
C ALA A 136 20.96 -12.42 1.79
N PHE A 137 21.83 -13.19 2.46
CA PHE A 137 22.64 -14.22 1.83
C PHE A 137 22.03 -15.60 2.03
N VAL A 138 21.50 -16.22 0.95
CA VAL A 138 20.81 -17.52 1.02
C VAL A 138 21.72 -18.68 1.45
N ASP A 139 23.02 -18.54 1.32
CA ASP A 139 24.05 -19.53 1.71
C ASP A 139 24.67 -19.26 3.09
N ASN A 140 24.24 -18.21 3.80
CA ASN A 140 24.61 -17.94 5.18
C ASN A 140 23.45 -18.30 6.12
N LYS A 141 23.59 -19.39 6.87
CA LYS A 141 22.55 -19.91 7.76
C LYS A 141 22.04 -18.89 8.77
N LYS A 142 22.93 -18.03 9.29
CA LYS A 142 22.55 -17.03 10.29
C LYS A 142 21.77 -15.88 9.65
N ASP A 143 22.25 -15.36 8.54
CA ASP A 143 21.61 -14.24 7.84
C ASP A 143 20.23 -14.65 7.34
N ILE A 144 20.13 -15.79 6.64
CA ILE A 144 18.87 -16.23 6.05
C ILE A 144 17.85 -16.70 7.10
N ALA A 145 18.28 -17.15 8.27
CA ALA A 145 17.36 -17.58 9.33
C ALA A 145 16.45 -16.44 9.84
N ASP A 146 16.91 -15.20 9.72
CA ASP A 146 16.15 -14.01 10.10
C ASP A 146 15.30 -13.44 8.94
N TRP A 147 15.45 -14.00 7.70
CA TRP A 147 14.81 -13.46 6.47
C TRP A 147 14.28 -14.55 5.53
N ASN A 148 13.67 -15.60 6.05
CA ASN A 148 13.18 -16.74 5.26
C ASN A 148 11.70 -17.07 5.48
N ASP A 149 11.01 -16.46 6.43
CA ASP A 149 9.59 -16.65 6.63
C ASP A 149 8.76 -15.46 6.08
N ASP A 150 7.47 -15.69 5.86
CA ASP A 150 6.56 -14.69 5.27
C ASP A 150 6.50 -13.39 6.09
N THR A 151 6.64 -13.48 7.43
CA THR A 151 6.59 -12.30 8.32
C THR A 151 7.80 -11.39 8.11
N GLU A 152 8.98 -11.96 8.02
CA GLU A 152 10.23 -11.22 7.85
C GLU A 152 10.36 -10.70 6.41
N LEU A 153 10.00 -11.51 5.40
CA LEU A 153 9.95 -11.08 4.00
C LEU A 153 8.94 -9.95 3.80
N LYS A 154 7.83 -9.95 4.55
CA LYS A 154 6.88 -8.84 4.57
C LYS A 154 7.50 -7.56 5.13
N LYS A 155 8.28 -7.64 6.21
CA LYS A 155 9.01 -6.46 6.73
C LYS A 155 9.94 -5.89 5.69
N LEU A 156 10.67 -6.75 4.96
CA LEU A 156 11.58 -6.35 3.90
C LEU A 156 10.84 -5.71 2.72
N GLY A 157 9.76 -6.33 2.24
CA GLY A 157 8.91 -5.79 1.20
C GLY A 157 8.31 -4.43 1.55
N ILE A 158 7.86 -4.24 2.80
CA ILE A 158 7.37 -2.96 3.32
C ILE A 158 8.51 -1.92 3.38
N ALA A 159 9.72 -2.32 3.74
CA ALA A 159 10.88 -1.42 3.74
C ALA A 159 11.17 -0.89 2.33
N TYR A 160 11.19 -1.77 1.32
CA TYR A 160 11.36 -1.39 -0.08
C TYR A 160 10.23 -0.48 -0.57
N ALA A 161 8.98 -0.78 -0.20
CA ALA A 161 7.83 0.04 -0.54
C ALA A 161 7.93 1.47 0.03
N LYS A 162 8.32 1.60 1.31
CA LYS A 162 8.52 2.89 1.96
C LYS A 162 9.68 3.67 1.33
N ALA A 163 10.77 3.00 1.00
CA ALA A 163 11.91 3.61 0.31
C ALA A 163 11.51 4.17 -1.07
N ALA A 164 10.79 3.39 -1.86
CA ALA A 164 10.27 3.81 -3.16
C ALA A 164 9.30 4.99 -3.03
N ALA A 165 8.41 4.94 -2.04
CA ALA A 165 7.46 6.01 -1.76
C ALA A 165 8.15 7.32 -1.33
N GLU A 166 9.19 7.24 -0.51
CA GLU A 166 10.01 8.39 -0.10
C GLU A 166 10.74 9.00 -1.31
N TYR A 167 11.43 8.16 -2.09
CA TYR A 167 12.20 8.60 -3.24
C TYR A 167 11.32 9.33 -4.28
N LEU A 168 10.17 8.75 -4.63
CA LEU A 168 9.23 9.32 -5.60
C LEU A 168 8.31 10.38 -5.01
N LYS A 169 8.33 10.60 -3.68
CA LYS A 169 7.41 11.49 -2.95
C LYS A 169 5.95 11.15 -3.25
N LEU A 170 5.61 9.86 -3.11
CA LEU A 170 4.27 9.39 -3.45
C LEU A 170 3.20 9.99 -2.54
N GLU A 171 2.07 10.33 -3.15
CA GLU A 171 0.88 10.73 -2.40
C GLU A 171 0.26 9.52 -1.71
N LYS A 172 0.05 9.62 -0.40
CA LYS A 172 -0.71 8.61 0.34
C LYS A 172 -2.17 8.60 -0.10
N LYS A 173 -2.74 7.42 -0.21
CA LYS A 173 -4.19 7.31 -0.27
C LYS A 173 -4.76 7.87 1.03
N GLN A 174 -5.80 8.68 0.91
CA GLN A 174 -6.55 9.07 2.10
C GLN A 174 -7.20 7.80 2.65
N ALA A 175 -7.08 7.59 3.95
CA ALA A 175 -7.82 6.53 4.60
C ALA A 175 -9.32 6.81 4.39
N GLU A 176 -10.00 5.94 3.68
CA GLU A 176 -11.46 5.95 3.67
C GLU A 176 -11.92 5.59 5.08
N VAL A 177 -12.31 6.60 5.84
CA VAL A 177 -12.98 6.36 7.11
C VAL A 177 -14.42 5.96 6.78
N SER A 178 -14.64 4.67 6.57
CA SER A 178 -16.00 4.15 6.49
C SER A 178 -16.60 4.11 7.90
N VAL A 179 -17.39 5.11 8.23
CA VAL A 179 -18.20 5.08 9.44
C VAL A 179 -19.51 4.39 9.11
N THR A 180 -19.66 3.15 9.55
CA THR A 180 -20.96 2.46 9.47
C THR A 180 -21.86 2.98 10.58
N LEU A 181 -22.80 3.85 10.21
CA LEU A 181 -23.77 4.36 11.16
C LEU A 181 -24.92 3.35 11.32
N PRO A 182 -25.43 3.13 12.55
CA PRO A 182 -26.46 2.15 12.80
C PRO A 182 -27.78 2.58 12.15
N VAL A 183 -28.54 1.62 11.63
CA VAL A 183 -29.92 1.86 11.25
C VAL A 183 -30.74 2.05 12.52
N LEU A 184 -31.35 3.23 12.68
CA LEU A 184 -32.20 3.55 13.83
C LEU A 184 -33.66 3.66 13.40
N ALA A 185 -34.56 3.11 14.21
CA ALA A 185 -36.00 3.09 13.93
C ALA A 185 -36.79 3.19 15.23
N TYR A 186 -38.11 3.35 15.09
CA TYR A 186 -39.05 3.33 16.21
C TYR A 186 -38.77 2.16 17.17
N GLY A 187 -38.71 2.45 18.46
CA GLY A 187 -38.42 1.49 19.52
C GLY A 187 -36.94 1.37 19.91
N HIS A 188 -36.00 1.85 19.08
CA HIS A 188 -34.59 1.85 19.45
C HIS A 188 -34.31 2.86 20.57
N LYS A 189 -33.28 2.55 21.38
CA LYS A 189 -32.86 3.38 22.53
C LYS A 189 -31.35 3.46 22.62
N GLY A 190 -30.84 4.51 23.28
CA GLY A 190 -29.42 4.67 23.60
C GLY A 190 -28.78 5.89 22.97
N GLU A 191 -27.46 5.98 23.09
CA GLU A 191 -26.69 7.18 22.70
C GLU A 191 -26.76 7.46 21.19
N ALA A 192 -26.84 6.46 20.34
CA ALA A 192 -26.99 6.66 18.89
C ALA A 192 -28.32 7.36 18.55
N VAL A 193 -29.41 7.00 19.24
CA VAL A 193 -30.72 7.69 19.10
C VAL A 193 -30.63 9.12 19.59
N LYS A 194 -29.96 9.34 20.72
CA LYS A 194 -29.75 10.67 21.27
C LYS A 194 -28.93 11.55 20.32
N ALA A 195 -27.86 11.00 19.72
CA ALA A 195 -27.06 11.67 18.71
C ALA A 195 -27.91 12.08 17.49
N LEU A 196 -28.76 11.18 16.97
CA LEU A 196 -29.71 11.49 15.90
C LEU A 196 -30.65 12.64 16.27
N GLN A 197 -31.21 12.63 17.50
CA GLN A 197 -32.11 13.68 17.99
C GLN A 197 -31.39 15.04 18.11
N ILE A 198 -30.13 15.05 18.56
CA ILE A 198 -29.30 16.28 18.61
C ILE A 198 -29.09 16.80 17.19
N LEU A 199 -28.76 15.92 16.23
CA LEU A 199 -28.52 16.29 14.84
C LEU A 199 -29.79 16.89 14.21
N LEU A 200 -30.96 16.26 14.40
CA LEU A 200 -32.25 16.77 13.92
C LEU A 200 -32.55 18.17 14.49
N ASN A 201 -32.28 18.42 15.77
CA ASN A 201 -32.42 19.74 16.37
C ASN A 201 -31.47 20.77 15.75
N GLY A 202 -30.24 20.35 15.38
CA GLY A 202 -29.27 21.21 14.68
C GLY A 202 -29.77 21.68 13.31
N TYR A 203 -30.63 20.90 12.67
CA TYR A 203 -31.31 21.24 11.40
C TYR A 203 -32.64 21.99 11.59
N GLY A 204 -32.94 22.44 12.80
CA GLY A 204 -34.13 23.23 13.11
C GLY A 204 -35.38 22.39 13.39
N HIS A 205 -35.28 21.07 13.41
CA HIS A 205 -36.39 20.18 13.77
C HIS A 205 -36.43 19.99 15.29
N LYS A 206 -37.55 20.30 15.92
CA LYS A 206 -37.69 20.23 17.39
C LYS A 206 -38.06 18.83 17.86
N VAL A 207 -37.16 18.09 18.46
CA VAL A 207 -37.38 16.78 19.08
C VAL A 207 -36.66 16.68 20.43
N GLY A 208 -37.25 15.97 21.39
CA GLY A 208 -36.60 15.72 22.68
C GLY A 208 -35.36 14.82 22.54
N THR A 209 -34.26 15.17 23.20
CA THR A 209 -32.97 14.43 23.17
C THR A 209 -32.93 13.36 24.27
N THR A 210 -33.93 12.50 24.31
CA THR A 210 -34.13 11.53 25.38
C THR A 210 -33.38 10.22 25.19
N GLY A 211 -32.81 10.01 23.98
CA GLY A 211 -32.24 8.70 23.60
C GLY A 211 -33.29 7.62 23.33
N ASN A 212 -34.58 7.96 23.30
CA ASN A 212 -35.66 7.03 22.95
C ASN A 212 -36.26 7.40 21.59
N PHE A 213 -36.22 6.49 20.64
CA PHE A 213 -36.81 6.67 19.31
C PHE A 213 -38.34 6.38 19.37
N GLY A 214 -39.10 7.38 19.81
CA GLY A 214 -40.54 7.33 19.87
C GLY A 214 -41.22 7.85 18.60
N SER A 215 -42.57 7.99 18.66
CA SER A 215 -43.37 8.52 17.54
C SER A 215 -42.95 9.95 17.15
N GLY A 216 -42.65 10.80 18.13
CA GLY A 216 -42.13 12.16 17.88
C GLY A 216 -40.80 12.19 17.13
N THR A 217 -39.86 11.30 17.47
CA THR A 217 -38.62 11.18 16.73
C THR A 217 -38.84 10.70 15.29
N ARG A 218 -39.75 9.73 15.11
CA ARG A 218 -40.13 9.23 13.78
C ARG A 218 -40.72 10.31 12.89
N GLU A 219 -41.67 11.07 13.43
CA GLU A 219 -42.37 12.15 12.71
C GLU A 219 -41.38 13.24 12.28
N VAL A 220 -40.53 13.67 13.20
CA VAL A 220 -39.49 14.68 12.93
C VAL A 220 -38.48 14.19 11.91
N LEU A 221 -38.09 12.92 11.99
CA LEU A 221 -37.18 12.32 11.01
C LEU A 221 -37.79 12.26 9.60
N GLN A 222 -39.09 11.92 9.50
CA GLN A 222 -39.81 11.93 8.21
C GLN A 222 -39.82 13.34 7.59
N LYS A 223 -40.04 14.39 8.38
CA LYS A 223 -39.96 15.79 7.90
C LYS A 223 -38.56 16.15 7.43
N ALA A 224 -37.53 15.67 8.13
CA ALA A 224 -36.14 15.88 7.72
C ALA A 224 -35.81 15.14 6.40
N GLN A 225 -36.32 13.92 6.23
CA GLN A 225 -36.18 13.13 4.99
C GLN A 225 -36.90 13.83 3.81
N GLU A 226 -38.10 14.34 4.04
CA GLU A 226 -38.85 15.12 3.04
C GLU A 226 -38.08 16.37 2.61
N ALA A 227 -37.58 17.14 3.59
CA ALA A 227 -36.77 18.34 3.33
C ALA A 227 -35.45 18.04 2.58
N ALA A 228 -34.89 16.86 2.78
CA ALA A 228 -33.69 16.38 2.09
C ALA A 228 -33.99 15.73 0.71
N GLY A 229 -35.26 15.61 0.31
CA GLY A 229 -35.67 14.99 -0.96
C GLY A 229 -35.42 13.48 -1.03
N ILE A 230 -35.37 12.79 0.12
CA ILE A 230 -35.16 11.34 0.20
C ILE A 230 -36.46 10.63 0.69
N PRO A 231 -36.57 9.29 0.50
CA PRO A 231 -37.77 8.56 0.92
C PRO A 231 -38.06 8.72 2.43
N MET A 232 -39.32 9.05 2.77
CA MET A 232 -39.81 9.28 4.14
C MET A 232 -40.00 7.96 4.90
N THR A 233 -38.97 7.16 5.06
CA THR A 233 -39.05 5.83 5.70
C THR A 233 -39.30 5.90 7.21
N GLY A 234 -38.99 7.01 7.84
CA GLY A 234 -38.99 7.17 9.30
C GLY A 234 -37.96 6.29 9.99
N LYS A 235 -36.93 5.86 9.26
CA LYS A 235 -35.74 5.14 9.76
C LYS A 235 -34.50 5.97 9.41
N ALA A 236 -33.55 6.07 10.33
CA ALA A 236 -32.24 6.61 10.03
C ALA A 236 -31.38 5.49 9.43
N ASP A 237 -31.52 5.28 8.14
CA ASP A 237 -30.72 4.40 7.29
C ASP A 237 -29.54 5.16 6.67
N GLU A 238 -28.77 4.50 5.83
CA GLU A 238 -27.58 5.07 5.19
C GLU A 238 -27.89 6.36 4.41
N ALA A 239 -28.98 6.37 3.63
CA ALA A 239 -29.40 7.54 2.87
C ALA A 239 -29.74 8.72 3.78
N THR A 240 -30.43 8.44 4.88
CA THR A 240 -30.78 9.45 5.89
C THR A 240 -29.55 10.02 6.58
N TRP A 241 -28.62 9.15 6.97
CA TRP A 241 -27.36 9.60 7.60
C TRP A 241 -26.52 10.45 6.64
N LYS A 242 -26.39 10.02 5.38
CA LYS A 242 -25.67 10.81 4.36
C LYS A 242 -26.29 12.21 4.21
N ALA A 243 -27.60 12.30 4.10
CA ALA A 243 -28.31 13.58 3.99
C ALA A 243 -28.11 14.47 5.22
N LEU A 244 -28.27 13.92 6.44
CA LEU A 244 -28.12 14.66 7.69
C LEU A 244 -26.67 15.07 7.99
N LEU A 245 -25.67 14.34 7.51
CA LEU A 245 -24.25 14.65 7.73
C LEU A 245 -23.65 15.48 6.59
N GLY A 246 -24.41 15.79 5.54
CA GLY A 246 -23.93 16.52 4.36
C GLY A 246 -22.88 15.74 3.55
N ILE A 247 -22.86 14.41 3.68
CA ILE A 247 -21.95 13.54 2.94
C ILE A 247 -22.45 13.39 1.51
N ARG A 248 -21.73 13.96 0.54
CA ARG A 248 -22.02 13.80 -0.90
C ARG A 248 -21.41 12.51 -1.41
N GLY A 249 -22.10 11.83 -2.33
CA GLY A 249 -21.53 10.68 -3.07
C GLY A 249 -20.42 11.12 -4.03
N GLU A 250 -19.49 10.24 -4.33
CA GLU A 250 -18.52 10.48 -5.40
C GLU A 250 -19.27 10.68 -6.73
N GLY A 251 -19.10 11.85 -7.36
CA GLY A 251 -19.67 12.14 -8.69
C GLY A 251 -20.77 13.18 -8.75
N GLU A 252 -21.21 13.80 -7.64
CA GLU A 252 -22.12 14.95 -7.64
C GLU A 252 -21.32 16.25 -7.54
N ASP A 253 -20.88 16.76 -8.69
CA ASP A 253 -20.39 18.14 -8.84
C ASP A 253 -21.56 19.14 -8.71
N PRO A 254 -21.30 20.36 -8.19
CA PRO A 254 -22.33 21.38 -7.92
C PRO A 254 -22.99 21.93 -9.15
#